data_740b8c62b62451712c2ebef03aaf2b9d
#
_entry.id   740b8c62b62451712c2ebef03aaf2b9d
#
_cell.length_a   1.000
_cell.length_b   1.000
_cell.length_c   1.000
_cell.angle_alpha   90.00
_cell.angle_beta   90.00
_cell.angle_gamma   90.00
#
_symmetry.space_group_name_H-M   'P 1'
#
loop_
_entity.id
_entity.type
_entity.pdbx_description
1 polymer ?
#
loop_
_entity_poly.entity_id
_entity_poly.type
_entity_poly.pdbx_seq_one_letter_code
_entity_poly.pdbx_strand_id
1 'polypeptide(L)'
;VVSYQEQIKLVDGIPKFIPFDCKISDFNNYITKKTSLLVINNPNNPVGRLYTDEELSNLINICKSNNIWLLVDEAYSDFLEPGLFKSALCFDKERETTIVVNSLSKNMGMSGWRIGYLIANKYLIKQTLKLNQHLITCAPTILQLYLIKYFDKILDITLPQAKDTIVKRNRISKLINNIGLSVLPGSATFYFFINILDNPNSSYYLSLYLLFYHQISTVPGSAYGESTERFIRISIGTESEERIFEALKTIKRVLNKKSDIKEEVNKYLDKYEISHFNFI
;
A
#
# COMPACT_ATOMS: atom_id res chain seq x y z
N VAL A 1 0.37 4.33 -0.74
CA VAL A 1 0.67 3.80 -2.08
C VAL A 1 1.51 4.81 -2.84
N VAL A 2 2.64 4.38 -3.40
CA VAL A 2 3.64 5.25 -4.06
C VAL A 2 3.05 6.09 -5.20
N SER A 3 2.06 5.55 -5.92
CA SER A 3 1.48 6.21 -7.11
C SER A 3 0.67 7.48 -6.82
N TYR A 4 0.10 7.65 -5.62
CA TYR A 4 -0.74 8.83 -5.34
C TYR A 4 0.04 10.14 -5.38
N GLN A 5 1.28 10.15 -4.91
CA GLN A 5 2.13 11.33 -4.99
C GLN A 5 2.28 11.83 -6.42
N GLU A 6 2.60 10.92 -7.34
CA GLU A 6 2.81 11.28 -8.74
C GLU A 6 1.49 11.66 -9.44
N GLN A 7 0.39 10.97 -9.10
CA GLN A 7 -0.94 11.33 -9.63
C GLN A 7 -1.39 12.74 -9.19
N ILE A 8 -1.06 13.13 -7.95
CA ILE A 8 -1.35 14.50 -7.46
C ILE A 8 -0.52 15.52 -8.24
N LYS A 9 0.76 15.25 -8.49
CA LYS A 9 1.64 16.13 -9.26
C LYS A 9 1.17 16.28 -10.73
N LEU A 10 0.64 15.22 -11.34
CA LEU A 10 0.13 15.25 -12.73
C LEU A 10 -1.01 16.27 -12.94
N VAL A 11 -1.67 16.69 -11.87
CA VAL A 11 -2.75 17.69 -11.91
C VAL A 11 -2.34 18.98 -11.20
N ASP A 12 -1.03 19.27 -11.14
CA ASP A 12 -0.44 20.42 -10.48
C ASP A 12 -0.79 20.53 -8.98
N GLY A 13 -1.18 19.42 -8.37
CA GLY A 13 -1.42 19.34 -6.93
C GLY A 13 -0.12 19.24 -6.15
N ILE A 14 -0.14 19.69 -4.90
CA ILE A 14 1.00 19.59 -3.98
C ILE A 14 0.73 18.46 -2.99
N PRO A 15 1.43 17.31 -3.12
CA PRO A 15 1.27 16.22 -2.17
C PRO A 15 1.86 16.61 -0.81
N LYS A 16 1.08 16.39 0.25
CA LYS A 16 1.50 16.54 1.64
C LYS A 16 1.35 15.21 2.34
N PHE A 17 2.44 14.71 2.93
CA PHE A 17 2.42 13.48 3.70
C PHE A 17 2.11 13.78 5.16
N ILE A 18 1.17 13.03 5.72
CA ILE A 18 0.96 12.95 7.17
C ILE A 18 1.90 11.86 7.69
N PRO A 19 2.71 12.11 8.72
CA PRO A 19 3.59 11.10 9.31
C PRO A 19 2.82 9.82 9.68
N PHE A 20 3.46 8.66 9.50
CA PHE A 20 2.80 7.36 9.68
C PHE A 20 2.34 7.11 11.12
N ASP A 21 2.94 7.75 12.10
CA ASP A 21 2.66 7.67 13.54
C ASP A 21 1.73 8.78 14.04
N CYS A 22 1.29 9.67 13.15
CA CYS A 22 0.35 10.74 13.49
C CYS A 22 -1.00 10.16 13.91
N LYS A 23 -1.54 10.67 15.02
CA LYS A 23 -2.89 10.31 15.48
C LYS A 23 -3.95 10.96 14.60
N ILE A 24 -5.08 10.27 14.41
CA ILE A 24 -6.20 10.79 13.61
C ILE A 24 -6.69 12.15 14.14
N SER A 25 -6.71 12.34 15.47
CA SER A 25 -7.07 13.62 16.11
C SER A 25 -6.26 14.82 15.59
N ASP A 26 -5.03 14.56 15.14
CA ASP A 26 -4.08 15.60 14.77
C ASP A 26 -4.07 15.87 13.26
N PHE A 27 -4.84 15.14 12.46
CA PHE A 27 -4.91 15.30 11.01
C PHE A 27 -5.36 16.70 10.58
N ASN A 28 -6.19 17.36 11.40
CA ASN A 28 -6.57 18.76 11.16
C ASN A 28 -5.37 19.70 11.02
N ASN A 29 -4.24 19.40 11.67
CA ASN A 29 -3.03 20.24 11.61
C ASN A 29 -2.38 20.23 10.22
N TYR A 30 -2.71 19.24 9.39
CA TYR A 30 -2.21 19.08 8.01
C TYR A 30 -3.18 19.62 6.96
N ILE A 31 -4.39 20.01 7.37
CA ILE A 31 -5.43 20.52 6.48
C ILE A 31 -5.34 22.05 6.44
N THR A 32 -5.39 22.62 5.25
CA THR A 32 -5.40 24.06 5.00
C THR A 32 -6.54 24.42 4.08
N LYS A 33 -6.80 25.71 3.87
CA LYS A 33 -7.78 26.20 2.88
C LYS A 33 -7.49 25.76 1.44
N LYS A 34 -6.27 25.28 1.16
CA LYS A 34 -5.85 24.75 -0.16
C LYS A 34 -6.01 23.23 -0.26
N THR A 35 -6.29 22.56 0.84
CA THR A 35 -6.49 21.09 0.84
C THR A 35 -7.84 20.78 0.22
N SER A 36 -7.87 19.88 -0.75
CA SER A 36 -9.10 19.43 -1.43
C SER A 36 -9.40 17.95 -1.22
N LEU A 37 -8.37 17.16 -0.90
CA LEU A 37 -8.47 15.72 -0.83
C LEU A 37 -7.56 15.17 0.28
N LEU A 38 -8.10 14.28 1.10
CA LEU A 38 -7.35 13.39 1.99
C LEU A 38 -7.38 11.99 1.38
N VAL A 39 -6.22 11.34 1.28
CA VAL A 39 -6.10 9.98 0.74
C VAL A 39 -5.59 9.04 1.81
N ILE A 40 -6.32 7.96 2.06
CA ILE A 40 -5.86 6.85 2.89
C ILE A 40 -6.02 5.54 2.14
N ASN A 41 -5.33 4.48 2.56
CA ASN A 41 -5.69 3.14 2.16
C ASN A 41 -5.98 2.22 3.34
N ASN A 42 -7.06 1.45 3.22
CA ASN A 42 -7.61 0.59 4.24
C ASN A 42 -8.11 -0.74 3.63
N PRO A 43 -7.41 -1.85 3.84
CA PRO A 43 -6.18 -2.05 4.61
C PRO A 43 -4.95 -1.32 4.04
N ASN A 44 -4.05 -0.90 4.93
CA ASN A 44 -2.93 -0.05 4.57
C ASN A 44 -1.78 -0.83 3.90
N ASN A 45 -1.31 -0.35 2.76
CA ASN A 45 -0.02 -0.72 2.18
C ASN A 45 0.96 0.45 2.43
N PRO A 46 2.06 0.25 3.18
CA PRO A 46 2.82 -1.01 3.31
C PRO A 46 2.61 -1.81 4.60
N VAL A 47 1.90 -1.31 5.59
CA VAL A 47 1.92 -1.84 6.98
C VAL A 47 0.96 -3.01 7.19
N GLY A 48 -0.19 -3.00 6.52
CA GLY A 48 -1.29 -3.93 6.81
C GLY A 48 -2.16 -3.50 8.00
N ARG A 49 -2.10 -2.22 8.40
CA ARG A 49 -2.98 -1.64 9.40
C ARG A 49 -4.41 -1.57 8.87
N LEU A 50 -5.37 -1.81 9.75
CA LEU A 50 -6.78 -1.49 9.57
C LEU A 50 -7.13 -0.25 10.38
N TYR A 51 -7.93 0.63 9.81
CA TYR A 51 -8.56 1.71 10.58
C TYR A 51 -9.75 1.13 11.33
N THR A 52 -9.91 1.56 12.58
CA THR A 52 -11.08 1.19 13.39
C THR A 52 -12.33 1.94 12.91
N ASP A 53 -13.51 1.47 13.34
CA ASP A 53 -14.79 2.13 13.05
C ASP A 53 -14.80 3.60 13.53
N GLU A 54 -14.23 3.85 14.71
CA GLU A 54 -14.08 5.18 15.27
C GLU A 54 -13.13 6.06 14.44
N GLU A 55 -11.98 5.51 14.04
CA GLU A 55 -11.01 6.22 13.20
C GLU A 55 -11.60 6.61 11.84
N LEU A 56 -12.33 5.69 11.19
CA LEU A 56 -13.00 5.98 9.91
C LEU A 56 -14.08 7.06 10.08
N SER A 57 -14.89 6.96 11.13
CA SER A 57 -15.91 7.96 11.44
C SER A 57 -15.29 9.34 11.69
N ASN A 58 -14.18 9.39 12.45
CA ASN A 58 -13.46 10.62 12.74
C ASN A 58 -12.84 11.24 11.47
N LEU A 59 -12.24 10.44 10.60
CA LEU A 59 -11.71 10.91 9.31
C LEU A 59 -12.79 11.52 8.42
N ILE A 60 -13.96 10.87 8.34
CA ILE A 60 -15.10 11.38 7.58
C ILE A 60 -15.58 12.71 8.18
N ASN A 61 -15.69 12.81 9.49
CA ASN A 61 -16.10 14.04 10.17
C ASN A 61 -15.09 15.18 9.95
N ILE A 62 -13.78 14.89 10.03
CA ILE A 62 -12.73 15.85 9.71
C ILE A 62 -12.89 16.36 8.27
N CYS A 63 -13.09 15.47 7.31
CA CYS A 63 -13.24 15.85 5.92
C CYS A 63 -14.53 16.66 5.67
N LYS A 64 -15.65 16.27 6.27
CA LYS A 64 -16.92 17.03 6.21
C LYS A 64 -16.76 18.45 6.79
N SER A 65 -16.17 18.56 7.96
CA SER A 65 -15.98 19.85 8.65
C SER A 65 -15.09 20.82 7.87
N ASN A 66 -14.15 20.28 7.09
CA ASN A 66 -13.22 21.07 6.27
C ASN A 66 -13.66 21.22 4.81
N ASN A 67 -14.81 20.64 4.43
CA ASN A 67 -15.31 20.62 3.05
C ASN A 67 -14.29 20.06 2.04
N ILE A 68 -13.65 18.93 2.39
CA ILE A 68 -12.69 18.21 1.54
C ILE A 68 -13.15 16.78 1.29
N TRP A 69 -12.66 16.16 0.23
CA TRP A 69 -12.95 14.78 -0.08
C TRP A 69 -12.06 13.82 0.72
N LEU A 70 -12.62 12.66 1.10
CA LEU A 70 -11.87 11.51 1.63
C LEU A 70 -11.85 10.40 0.58
N LEU A 71 -10.68 10.11 0.01
CA LEU A 71 -10.49 8.94 -0.85
C LEU A 71 -9.92 7.79 -0.02
N VAL A 72 -10.65 6.68 0.00
CA VAL A 72 -10.24 5.45 0.67
C VAL A 72 -9.95 4.38 -0.38
N ASP A 73 -8.70 3.97 -0.48
CA ASP A 73 -8.26 2.89 -1.34
C ASP A 73 -8.43 1.55 -0.60
N GLU A 74 -9.40 0.76 -1.04
CA GLU A 74 -9.78 -0.52 -0.43
C GLU A 74 -9.26 -1.74 -1.23
N ALA A 75 -8.21 -1.57 -2.03
CA ALA A 75 -7.69 -2.61 -2.93
C ALA A 75 -7.23 -3.91 -2.22
N TYR A 76 -7.12 -3.91 -0.90
CA TYR A 76 -6.72 -5.08 -0.10
C TYR A 76 -7.85 -5.59 0.81
N SER A 77 -9.10 -5.26 0.52
CA SER A 77 -10.28 -5.57 1.35
C SER A 77 -10.51 -7.05 1.62
N ASP A 78 -9.95 -7.96 0.82
CA ASP A 78 -10.08 -9.41 1.00
C ASP A 78 -8.85 -10.06 1.68
N PHE A 79 -7.78 -9.27 1.92
CA PHE A 79 -6.54 -9.78 2.53
C PHE A 79 -6.48 -9.50 4.03
N LEU A 80 -7.45 -10.06 4.77
CA LEU A 80 -7.53 -10.02 6.23
C LEU A 80 -8.43 -11.16 6.73
N GLU A 81 -8.49 -11.36 8.04
CA GLU A 81 -9.41 -12.34 8.62
C GLU A 81 -10.87 -11.98 8.29
N PRO A 82 -11.71 -12.97 7.95
CA PRO A 82 -13.11 -12.73 7.60
C PRO A 82 -13.87 -11.95 8.67
N GLY A 83 -14.70 -11.00 8.25
CA GLY A 83 -15.55 -10.20 9.14
C GLY A 83 -14.88 -9.01 9.80
N LEU A 84 -13.56 -8.81 9.63
CA LEU A 84 -12.87 -7.66 10.21
C LEU A 84 -12.91 -6.41 9.33
N PHE A 85 -13.14 -6.55 8.02
CA PHE A 85 -13.19 -5.41 7.12
C PHE A 85 -14.55 -4.75 7.13
N LYS A 86 -14.54 -3.43 7.23
CA LYS A 86 -15.68 -2.57 6.92
C LYS A 86 -15.27 -1.49 5.94
N SER A 87 -16.00 -1.35 4.86
CA SER A 87 -15.79 -0.25 3.92
C SER A 87 -16.09 1.09 4.58
N ALA A 88 -15.35 2.12 4.21
CA ALA A 88 -15.61 3.49 4.64
C ALA A 88 -17.03 3.97 4.28
N LEU A 89 -17.65 3.39 3.26
CA LEU A 89 -19.04 3.68 2.87
C LEU A 89 -20.06 3.30 3.95
N CYS A 90 -19.74 2.40 4.87
CA CYS A 90 -20.63 2.07 5.98
C CYS A 90 -20.85 3.26 6.92
N PHE A 91 -19.90 4.21 6.94
CA PHE A 91 -19.90 5.38 7.82
C PHE A 91 -20.32 6.68 7.11
N ASP A 92 -20.47 6.66 5.79
CA ASP A 92 -20.95 7.78 4.95
C ASP A 92 -21.88 7.24 3.85
N LYS A 93 -23.06 6.78 4.25
CA LYS A 93 -24.02 6.11 3.36
C LYS A 93 -24.46 6.96 2.18
N GLU A 94 -24.61 8.27 2.38
CA GLU A 94 -24.98 9.22 1.32
C GLU A 94 -23.78 9.62 0.45
N ARG A 95 -22.56 9.22 0.81
CA ARG A 95 -21.31 9.52 0.09
C ARG A 95 -21.10 11.01 -0.10
N GLU A 96 -21.44 11.79 0.91
CA GLU A 96 -21.29 13.25 0.87
C GLU A 96 -19.83 13.68 0.72
N THR A 97 -18.93 12.92 1.32
CA THR A 97 -17.49 13.23 1.41
C THR A 97 -16.62 12.08 0.92
N THR A 98 -17.11 10.83 1.03
CA THR A 98 -16.30 9.63 0.84
C THR A 98 -16.29 9.13 -0.59
N ILE A 99 -15.08 8.85 -1.07
CA ILE A 99 -14.81 8.19 -2.34
C ILE A 99 -14.12 6.88 -2.02
N VAL A 100 -14.66 5.76 -2.45
CA VAL A 100 -13.98 4.46 -2.37
C VAL A 100 -13.46 4.07 -3.73
N VAL A 101 -12.19 3.68 -3.80
CA VAL A 101 -11.61 3.02 -4.96
C VAL A 101 -11.21 1.60 -4.59
N ASN A 102 -11.43 0.68 -5.50
CA ASN A 102 -11.03 -0.70 -5.35
C ASN A 102 -10.46 -1.24 -6.66
N SER A 103 -9.67 -2.29 -6.59
CA SER A 103 -8.96 -2.86 -7.71
C SER A 103 -9.12 -4.37 -7.76
N LEU A 104 -9.47 -4.90 -8.91
CA LEU A 104 -9.51 -6.35 -9.14
C LEU A 104 -8.10 -6.97 -9.26
N SER A 105 -7.07 -6.12 -9.32
CA SER A 105 -5.67 -6.54 -9.44
C SER A 105 -5.18 -7.41 -8.29
N LYS A 106 -5.69 -7.18 -7.08
CA LYS A 106 -5.25 -7.86 -5.86
C LYS A 106 -6.26 -8.92 -5.45
N ASN A 107 -7.48 -8.49 -5.17
CA ASN A 107 -8.54 -9.36 -4.65
C ASN A 107 -8.88 -10.52 -5.62
N MET A 108 -8.85 -10.28 -6.93
CA MET A 108 -9.17 -11.28 -7.94
C MET A 108 -7.96 -11.77 -8.74
N GLY A 109 -6.74 -11.41 -8.34
CA GLY A 109 -5.52 -11.83 -9.05
C GLY A 109 -5.40 -11.30 -10.48
N MET A 110 -6.18 -10.28 -10.85
CA MET A 110 -6.31 -9.78 -12.24
C MET A 110 -5.44 -8.56 -12.51
N SER A 111 -4.20 -8.54 -12.01
CA SER A 111 -3.32 -7.39 -12.12
C SER A 111 -3.09 -6.92 -13.57
N GLY A 112 -2.93 -7.85 -14.52
CA GLY A 112 -2.73 -7.56 -15.94
C GLY A 112 -3.98 -7.04 -16.65
N TRP A 113 -5.17 -7.22 -16.09
CA TRP A 113 -6.44 -6.84 -16.73
C TRP A 113 -6.74 -5.34 -16.64
N ARG A 114 -6.09 -4.62 -15.74
CA ARG A 114 -6.20 -3.17 -15.58
C ARG A 114 -7.64 -2.71 -15.30
N ILE A 115 -8.37 -3.42 -14.44
CA ILE A 115 -9.74 -3.11 -14.05
C ILE A 115 -9.83 -2.83 -12.56
N GLY A 116 -10.59 -1.82 -12.23
CA GLY A 116 -10.99 -1.43 -10.89
C GLY A 116 -12.30 -0.66 -10.95
N TYR A 117 -12.79 -0.20 -9.82
CA TYR A 117 -14.01 0.59 -9.73
C TYR A 117 -13.89 1.68 -8.68
N LEU A 118 -14.71 2.71 -8.88
CA LEU A 118 -14.84 3.85 -7.99
C LEU A 118 -16.30 3.98 -7.57
N ILE A 119 -16.54 4.18 -6.28
CA ILE A 119 -17.85 4.42 -5.69
C ILE A 119 -17.82 5.80 -5.02
N ALA A 120 -18.71 6.67 -5.43
CA ALA A 120 -18.87 8.02 -4.89
C ALA A 120 -20.30 8.52 -5.11
N ASN A 121 -20.59 9.75 -4.70
CA ASN A 121 -21.87 10.35 -5.03
C ASN A 121 -22.05 10.62 -6.54
N LYS A 122 -23.29 10.84 -6.95
CA LYS A 122 -23.65 11.02 -8.37
C LYS A 122 -22.93 12.19 -9.03
N TYR A 123 -22.69 13.28 -8.30
CA TYR A 123 -22.00 14.45 -8.84
C TYR A 123 -20.56 14.09 -9.22
N LEU A 124 -19.80 13.50 -8.31
CA LEU A 124 -18.42 13.12 -8.55
C LEU A 124 -18.29 12.07 -9.66
N ILE A 125 -19.15 11.05 -9.65
CA ILE A 125 -19.19 10.04 -10.73
C ILE A 125 -19.38 10.71 -12.09
N LYS A 126 -20.28 11.69 -12.20
CA LYS A 126 -20.50 12.41 -13.46
C LYS A 126 -19.25 13.17 -13.91
N GLN A 127 -18.47 13.75 -13.02
CA GLN A 127 -17.23 14.45 -13.38
C GLN A 127 -16.09 13.47 -13.74
N THR A 128 -15.89 12.43 -12.93
CA THR A 128 -14.86 11.43 -13.19
C THR A 128 -15.13 10.65 -14.48
N LEU A 129 -16.40 10.39 -14.82
CA LEU A 129 -16.76 9.74 -16.07
C LEU A 129 -16.33 10.54 -17.30
N LYS A 130 -16.47 11.88 -17.28
CA LYS A 130 -15.98 12.73 -18.38
C LYS A 130 -14.48 12.58 -18.59
N LEU A 131 -13.69 12.60 -17.49
CA LEU A 131 -12.25 12.38 -17.57
C LEU A 131 -11.92 10.99 -18.09
N ASN A 132 -12.59 9.96 -17.56
CA ASN A 132 -12.38 8.57 -17.98
C ASN A 132 -12.64 8.37 -19.48
N GLN A 133 -13.72 8.98 -20.01
CA GLN A 133 -14.06 8.91 -21.44
C GLN A 133 -12.97 9.51 -22.33
N HIS A 134 -12.31 10.58 -21.89
CA HIS A 134 -11.29 11.25 -22.69
C HIS A 134 -9.87 10.69 -22.48
N LEU A 135 -9.60 10.05 -21.34
CA LEU A 135 -8.28 9.46 -21.04
C LEU A 135 -8.16 8.00 -21.50
N ILE A 136 -9.23 7.21 -21.31
CA ILE A 136 -9.18 5.75 -21.47
C ILE A 136 -10.34 5.25 -22.35
N THR A 137 -11.38 6.06 -22.56
CA THR A 137 -12.66 5.71 -23.17
C THR A 137 -13.51 4.84 -22.26
N CYS A 138 -13.09 3.59 -21.99
CA CYS A 138 -13.72 2.70 -21.02
C CYS A 138 -12.74 1.59 -20.61
N ALA A 139 -13.03 0.90 -19.51
CA ALA A 139 -12.36 -0.37 -19.24
C ALA A 139 -12.70 -1.39 -20.35
N PRO A 140 -11.80 -2.34 -20.69
CA PRO A 140 -12.00 -3.28 -21.79
C PRO A 140 -13.33 -4.03 -21.67
N THR A 141 -14.23 -3.86 -22.64
CA THR A 141 -15.60 -4.38 -22.60
C THR A 141 -15.65 -5.90 -22.46
N ILE A 142 -14.74 -6.60 -23.18
CA ILE A 142 -14.68 -8.09 -23.10
C ILE A 142 -14.39 -8.57 -21.67
N LEU A 143 -13.54 -7.85 -20.92
CA LEU A 143 -13.22 -8.19 -19.55
C LEU A 143 -14.38 -7.86 -18.59
N GLN A 144 -15.11 -6.76 -18.83
CA GLN A 144 -16.31 -6.45 -18.07
C GLN A 144 -17.39 -7.53 -18.27
N LEU A 145 -17.64 -7.97 -19.52
CA LEU A 145 -18.60 -9.04 -19.82
C LEU A 145 -18.17 -10.37 -19.18
N TYR A 146 -16.87 -10.67 -19.19
CA TYR A 146 -16.35 -11.84 -18.52
C TYR A 146 -16.58 -11.80 -17.01
N LEU A 147 -16.33 -10.66 -16.37
CA LEU A 147 -16.60 -10.45 -14.95
C LEU A 147 -18.09 -10.62 -14.63
N ILE A 148 -18.97 -10.00 -15.40
CA ILE A 148 -20.43 -10.15 -15.21
C ILE A 148 -20.84 -11.62 -15.28
N LYS A 149 -20.29 -12.36 -16.23
CA LYS A 149 -20.65 -13.77 -16.45
C LYS A 149 -20.09 -14.74 -15.40
N TYR A 150 -18.89 -14.47 -14.88
CA TYR A 150 -18.13 -15.42 -14.07
C TYR A 150 -17.76 -14.89 -12.68
N PHE A 151 -18.36 -13.81 -12.22
CA PHE A 151 -18.00 -13.12 -10.97
C PHE A 151 -17.96 -14.07 -9.77
N ASP A 152 -19.04 -14.83 -9.56
CA ASP A 152 -19.13 -15.77 -8.43
C ASP A 152 -18.07 -16.88 -8.52
N LYS A 153 -17.86 -17.43 -9.73
CA LYS A 153 -16.83 -18.46 -9.94
C LYS A 153 -15.41 -17.94 -9.69
N ILE A 154 -15.18 -16.68 -9.99
CA ILE A 154 -13.89 -16.03 -9.70
C ILE A 154 -13.71 -15.90 -8.20
N LEU A 155 -14.75 -15.46 -7.48
CA LEU A 155 -14.72 -15.35 -6.03
C LEU A 155 -14.53 -16.71 -5.34
N ASP A 156 -15.19 -17.76 -5.83
CA ASP A 156 -15.03 -19.13 -5.32
C ASP A 156 -13.57 -19.61 -5.37
N ILE A 157 -12.78 -19.10 -6.33
CA ILE A 157 -11.37 -19.44 -6.49
C ILE A 157 -10.49 -18.48 -5.67
N THR A 158 -10.77 -17.18 -5.72
CA THR A 158 -9.83 -16.16 -5.20
C THR A 158 -9.97 -15.89 -3.71
N LEU A 159 -11.17 -16.02 -3.15
CA LEU A 159 -11.36 -15.84 -1.71
C LEU A 159 -10.63 -16.91 -0.86
N PRO A 160 -10.65 -18.21 -1.21
CA PRO A 160 -9.80 -19.20 -0.53
C PRO A 160 -8.31 -18.85 -0.61
N GLN A 161 -7.80 -18.42 -1.79
CA GLN A 161 -6.41 -18.03 -1.95
C GLN A 161 -6.03 -16.81 -1.11
N ALA A 162 -6.92 -15.82 -1.03
CA ALA A 162 -6.71 -14.67 -0.13
C ALA A 162 -6.65 -15.10 1.33
N LYS A 163 -7.54 -16.01 1.76
CA LYS A 163 -7.55 -16.61 3.10
C LYS A 163 -6.24 -17.36 3.38
N ASP A 164 -5.78 -18.21 2.45
CA ASP A 164 -4.51 -18.93 2.60
C ASP A 164 -3.32 -17.97 2.73
N THR A 165 -3.35 -16.87 2.00
CA THR A 165 -2.36 -15.81 2.11
C THR A 165 -2.33 -15.19 3.51
N ILE A 166 -3.48 -15.01 4.16
CA ILE A 166 -3.56 -14.49 5.54
C ILE A 166 -3.10 -15.54 6.56
N VAL A 167 -3.44 -16.80 6.36
CA VAL A 167 -2.92 -17.90 7.20
C VAL A 167 -1.38 -17.94 7.13
N LYS A 168 -0.83 -17.84 5.92
CA LYS A 168 0.61 -17.72 5.68
C LYS A 168 1.20 -16.48 6.35
N ARG A 169 0.54 -15.31 6.21
CA ARG A 169 0.95 -14.07 6.90
C ARG A 169 1.09 -14.27 8.41
N ASN A 170 0.11 -14.93 9.03
CA ASN A 170 0.11 -15.17 10.47
C ASN A 170 1.29 -16.08 10.91
N ARG A 171 1.63 -17.10 10.09
CA ARG A 171 2.82 -17.94 10.32
C ARG A 171 4.11 -17.15 10.19
N ILE A 172 4.25 -16.37 9.12
CA ILE A 172 5.43 -15.52 8.89
C ILE A 172 5.57 -14.45 9.99
N SER A 173 4.48 -13.87 10.48
CA SER A 173 4.51 -12.93 11.60
C SER A 173 5.13 -13.56 12.87
N LYS A 174 4.79 -14.81 13.17
CA LYS A 174 5.41 -15.56 14.29
C LYS A 174 6.91 -15.79 14.05
N LEU A 175 7.31 -16.12 12.82
CA LEU A 175 8.72 -16.28 12.47
C LEU A 175 9.51 -14.98 12.62
N ILE A 176 8.96 -13.86 12.16
CA ILE A 176 9.55 -12.51 12.31
C ILE A 176 9.82 -12.20 13.78
N ASN A 177 8.83 -12.45 14.64
CA ASN A 177 8.98 -12.25 16.09
C ASN A 177 10.06 -13.18 16.69
N ASN A 178 10.07 -14.45 16.31
CA ASN A 178 11.02 -15.44 16.83
C ASN A 178 12.46 -15.11 16.49
N ILE A 179 12.72 -14.56 15.29
CA ILE A 179 14.08 -14.13 14.90
C ILE A 179 14.41 -12.72 15.38
N GLY A 180 13.48 -12.05 16.06
CA GLY A 180 13.68 -10.72 16.64
C GLY A 180 13.81 -9.60 15.61
N LEU A 181 13.12 -9.68 14.47
CA LEU A 181 12.92 -8.54 13.58
C LEU A 181 11.78 -7.66 14.08
N SER A 182 11.97 -6.35 14.03
CA SER A 182 10.95 -5.37 14.37
C SER A 182 10.14 -5.00 13.12
N VAL A 183 8.82 -5.08 13.22
CA VAL A 183 7.90 -4.67 12.14
C VAL A 183 6.81 -3.77 12.71
N LEU A 184 6.26 -2.89 11.88
CA LEU A 184 5.07 -2.15 12.27
C LEU A 184 3.86 -3.10 12.38
N PRO A 185 3.01 -2.90 13.40
CA PRO A 185 1.87 -3.78 13.63
C PRO A 185 0.84 -3.64 12.50
N GLY A 186 0.35 -4.78 12.01
CA GLY A 186 -0.69 -4.87 11.00
C GLY A 186 -1.14 -6.31 10.81
N SER A 187 -2.44 -6.53 10.57
CA SER A 187 -3.06 -7.85 10.45
C SER A 187 -3.56 -8.17 9.04
N ALA A 188 -3.45 -7.22 8.12
CA ALA A 188 -3.97 -7.33 6.76
C ALA A 188 -2.86 -7.25 5.71
N THR A 189 -3.23 -7.44 4.45
CA THR A 189 -2.35 -7.46 3.27
C THR A 189 -1.34 -8.62 3.28
N PHE A 190 -0.53 -8.71 2.27
CA PHE A 190 0.58 -9.67 2.16
C PHE A 190 1.94 -8.97 2.24
N TYR A 191 2.01 -7.85 2.99
CA TYR A 191 3.23 -7.08 3.21
C TYR A 191 3.62 -7.06 4.67
N PHE A 192 4.93 -6.94 4.92
CA PHE A 192 5.49 -6.54 6.20
C PHE A 192 6.37 -5.33 6.00
N PHE A 193 6.33 -4.41 6.95
CA PHE A 193 7.13 -3.20 6.96
C PHE A 193 8.13 -3.31 8.09
N ILE A 194 9.35 -3.73 7.73
CA ILE A 194 10.43 -4.08 8.65
C ILE A 194 11.16 -2.80 9.03
N ASN A 195 11.31 -2.55 10.32
CA ASN A 195 12.13 -1.47 10.84
C ASN A 195 13.62 -1.83 10.68
N ILE A 196 14.39 -0.95 10.05
CA ILE A 196 15.83 -1.13 9.88
C ILE A 196 16.64 -0.69 11.12
N LEU A 197 15.95 -0.27 12.19
CA LEU A 197 16.53 0.08 13.48
C LEU A 197 17.66 1.12 13.37
N ASP A 198 18.77 0.86 14.07
CA ASP A 198 19.97 1.72 14.11
C ASP A 198 20.97 1.37 13.00
N ASN A 199 20.53 0.71 11.94
CA ASN A 199 21.42 0.45 10.81
C ASN A 199 21.82 1.80 10.18
N PRO A 200 23.11 2.07 9.92
CA PRO A 200 23.56 3.39 9.44
C PRO A 200 23.08 3.71 8.02
N ASN A 201 22.69 2.69 7.26
CA ASN A 201 22.34 2.85 5.86
C ASN A 201 20.92 3.34 5.68
N SER A 202 20.66 4.11 4.61
CA SER A 202 19.32 4.46 4.19
C SER A 202 18.55 3.24 3.70
N SER A 203 17.22 3.30 3.76
CA SER A 203 16.36 2.24 3.24
C SER A 203 16.60 1.96 1.74
N TYR A 204 16.96 2.99 0.98
CA TYR A 204 17.31 2.88 -0.43
C TYR A 204 18.55 2.03 -0.65
N TYR A 205 19.70 2.40 -0.03
CA TYR A 205 20.95 1.64 -0.17
C TYR A 205 20.83 0.22 0.38
N LEU A 206 20.10 0.05 1.48
CA LEU A 206 19.82 -1.27 2.04
C LEU A 206 19.01 -2.15 1.08
N SER A 207 18.00 -1.60 0.44
CA SER A 207 17.20 -2.34 -0.55
C SER A 207 18.03 -2.75 -1.76
N LEU A 208 18.88 -1.87 -2.27
CA LEU A 208 19.81 -2.20 -3.37
C LEU A 208 20.84 -3.25 -2.96
N TYR A 209 21.41 -3.13 -1.77
CA TYR A 209 22.36 -4.12 -1.26
C TYR A 209 21.73 -5.51 -1.13
N LEU A 210 20.52 -5.59 -0.56
CA LEU A 210 19.79 -6.85 -0.46
C LEU A 210 19.49 -7.44 -1.85
N LEU A 211 19.16 -6.62 -2.82
CA LEU A 211 18.91 -7.05 -4.18
C LEU A 211 20.18 -7.58 -4.87
N PHE A 212 21.26 -6.80 -4.85
CA PHE A 212 22.48 -7.11 -5.62
C PHE A 212 23.31 -8.26 -5.03
N TYR A 213 23.41 -8.31 -3.71
CA TYR A 213 24.29 -9.26 -3.04
C TYR A 213 23.55 -10.46 -2.43
N HIS A 214 22.23 -10.37 -2.28
CA HIS A 214 21.45 -11.44 -1.66
C HIS A 214 20.22 -11.87 -2.47
N GLN A 215 19.95 -11.24 -3.63
CA GLN A 215 18.81 -11.53 -4.50
C GLN A 215 17.45 -11.41 -3.78
N ILE A 216 17.38 -10.50 -2.81
CA ILE A 216 16.16 -10.19 -2.05
C ILE A 216 15.65 -8.83 -2.48
N SER A 217 14.53 -8.85 -3.19
CA SER A 217 13.83 -7.62 -3.62
C SER A 217 12.98 -7.06 -2.48
N THR A 218 13.24 -5.81 -2.10
CA THR A 218 12.47 -5.05 -1.12
C THR A 218 12.09 -3.69 -1.69
N VAL A 219 11.14 -3.01 -1.05
CA VAL A 219 10.83 -1.62 -1.40
C VAL A 219 11.32 -0.73 -0.26
N PRO A 220 12.16 0.30 -0.56
CA PRO A 220 12.64 1.21 0.46
C PRO A 220 11.50 2.01 1.09
N GLY A 221 11.60 2.27 2.39
CA GLY A 221 10.60 3.03 3.12
C GLY A 221 10.49 4.49 2.64
N SER A 222 11.58 5.09 2.17
CA SER A 222 11.60 6.42 1.55
C SER A 222 10.57 6.58 0.43
N ALA A 223 10.24 5.50 -0.29
CA ALA A 223 9.19 5.52 -1.32
C ALA A 223 7.78 5.80 -0.78
N TYR A 224 7.57 5.76 0.53
CA TYR A 224 6.28 6.01 1.19
C TYR A 224 6.24 7.34 1.97
N GLY A 225 7.30 8.12 1.90
CA GLY A 225 7.47 9.40 2.56
C GLY A 225 8.65 9.44 3.54
N GLU A 226 9.08 10.64 3.93
CA GLU A 226 10.25 10.84 4.79
C GLU A 226 10.13 10.14 6.15
N SER A 227 8.94 10.18 6.78
CA SER A 227 8.71 9.55 8.09
C SER A 227 8.93 8.03 8.09
N THR A 228 8.97 7.41 6.92
CA THR A 228 9.12 5.96 6.76
C THR A 228 10.50 5.54 6.26
N GLU A 229 11.47 6.45 6.21
CA GLU A 229 12.85 6.19 5.77
C GLU A 229 13.51 5.02 6.52
N ARG A 230 13.14 4.82 7.80
CA ARG A 230 13.72 3.76 8.63
C ARG A 230 13.04 2.39 8.48
N PHE A 231 12.45 2.13 7.32
CA PHE A 231 11.76 0.86 7.05
C PHE A 231 12.09 0.32 5.66
N ILE A 232 11.90 -0.99 5.48
CA ILE A 232 11.84 -1.66 4.17
C ILE A 232 10.58 -2.52 4.11
N ARG A 233 9.91 -2.54 2.94
CA ARG A 233 8.74 -3.40 2.71
C ARG A 233 9.15 -4.70 2.03
N ILE A 234 8.71 -5.82 2.58
CA ILE A 234 8.72 -7.12 1.92
C ILE A 234 7.32 -7.56 1.51
N SER A 235 7.24 -8.41 0.48
CA SER A 235 6.02 -9.08 0.04
C SER A 235 6.16 -10.59 0.24
N ILE A 236 5.11 -11.20 0.77
CA ILE A 236 5.07 -12.66 1.01
C ILE A 236 4.06 -13.38 0.12
N GLY A 237 3.45 -12.67 -0.85
CA GLY A 237 2.33 -13.19 -1.64
C GLY A 237 2.65 -14.46 -2.40
N THR A 238 3.69 -14.45 -3.21
CA THR A 238 3.98 -15.50 -4.20
C THR A 238 5.07 -16.49 -3.80
N GLU A 239 5.93 -16.12 -2.84
CA GLU A 239 7.07 -16.96 -2.46
C GLU A 239 6.70 -18.06 -1.47
N SER A 240 7.48 -19.14 -1.44
CA SER A 240 7.32 -20.21 -0.44
C SER A 240 7.73 -19.73 0.96
N GLU A 241 7.21 -20.36 2.01
CA GLU A 241 7.54 -19.99 3.39
C GLU A 241 9.01 -20.20 3.70
N GLU A 242 9.63 -21.24 3.12
CA GLU A 242 11.06 -21.55 3.28
C GLU A 242 11.92 -20.41 2.71
N ARG A 243 11.64 -19.96 1.49
CA ARG A 243 12.37 -18.86 0.86
C ARG A 243 12.17 -17.55 1.61
N ILE A 244 10.97 -17.28 2.10
CA ILE A 244 10.69 -16.11 2.93
C ILE A 244 11.50 -16.18 4.22
N PHE A 245 11.56 -17.34 4.86
CA PHE A 245 12.28 -17.52 6.11
C PHE A 245 13.79 -17.29 5.94
N GLU A 246 14.39 -17.84 4.89
CA GLU A 246 15.81 -17.61 4.57
C GLU A 246 16.10 -16.13 4.22
N ALA A 247 15.19 -15.47 3.51
CA ALA A 247 15.27 -14.04 3.23
C ALA A 247 15.22 -13.21 4.53
N LEU A 248 14.33 -13.54 5.45
CA LEU A 248 14.20 -12.85 6.74
C LEU A 248 15.45 -13.02 7.62
N LYS A 249 16.03 -14.23 7.68
CA LYS A 249 17.31 -14.47 8.36
C LYS A 249 18.44 -13.63 7.77
N THR A 250 18.50 -13.57 6.44
CA THR A 250 19.50 -12.78 5.73
C THR A 250 19.31 -11.30 6.00
N ILE A 251 18.08 -10.78 5.94
CA ILE A 251 17.78 -9.39 6.31
C ILE A 251 18.25 -9.11 7.74
N LYS A 252 17.92 -9.98 8.71
CA LYS A 252 18.34 -9.81 10.11
C LYS A 252 19.87 -9.76 10.23
N ARG A 253 20.59 -10.65 9.52
CA ARG A 253 22.06 -10.67 9.51
C ARG A 253 22.64 -9.38 8.94
N VAL A 254 22.09 -8.89 7.82
CA VAL A 254 22.52 -7.64 7.18
C VAL A 254 22.24 -6.43 8.09
N LEU A 255 21.08 -6.37 8.72
CA LEU A 255 20.73 -5.30 9.66
C LEU A 255 21.70 -5.24 10.85
N ASN A 256 22.13 -6.40 11.35
CA ASN A 256 23.07 -6.47 12.49
C ASN A 256 24.51 -6.12 12.11
N LYS A 257 24.88 -6.19 10.84
CA LYS A 257 26.27 -5.95 10.37
C LYS A 257 26.64 -4.46 10.30
N LYS A 258 25.92 -3.55 10.76
CA LYS A 258 26.16 -2.08 10.91
C LYS A 258 27.32 -1.46 10.08
N SER A 259 27.73 -2.09 8.96
CA SER A 259 28.73 -1.57 8.04
C SER A 259 28.12 -0.59 7.07
N ASP A 260 28.84 0.44 6.67
CA ASP A 260 28.45 1.29 5.54
C ASP A 260 28.58 0.48 4.24
N ILE A 261 27.45 0.34 3.54
CA ILE A 261 27.34 -0.43 2.30
C ILE A 261 27.22 0.46 1.06
N LYS A 262 27.25 1.76 1.25
CA LYS A 262 27.03 2.73 0.16
C LYS A 262 28.08 2.60 -0.94
N GLU A 263 29.35 2.44 -0.55
CA GLU A 263 30.44 2.29 -1.52
C GLU A 263 30.32 0.97 -2.30
N GLU A 264 29.96 -0.14 -1.63
CA GLU A 264 29.75 -1.43 -2.28
C GLU A 264 28.62 -1.36 -3.32
N VAL A 265 27.49 -0.72 -2.96
CA VAL A 265 26.34 -0.54 -3.86
C VAL A 265 26.73 0.33 -5.06
N ASN A 266 27.44 1.45 -4.84
CA ASN A 266 27.85 2.35 -5.92
C ASN A 266 28.80 1.62 -6.88
N LYS A 267 29.80 0.88 -6.39
CA LYS A 267 30.67 0.05 -7.23
C LYS A 267 29.91 -0.95 -8.10
N TYR A 268 28.81 -1.51 -7.57
CA TYR A 268 27.94 -2.40 -8.35
C TYR A 268 27.20 -1.66 -9.44
N LEU A 269 26.62 -0.49 -9.13
CA LEU A 269 25.89 0.36 -10.08
C LEU A 269 26.82 0.80 -11.22
N ASP A 270 28.02 1.25 -10.89
CA ASP A 270 29.02 1.70 -11.87
C ASP A 270 29.48 0.55 -12.78
N LYS A 271 29.73 -0.63 -12.20
CA LYS A 271 30.15 -1.83 -12.96
C LYS A 271 29.14 -2.24 -14.04
N TYR A 272 27.84 -2.07 -13.78
CA TYR A 272 26.78 -2.45 -14.71
C TYR A 272 26.15 -1.27 -15.44
N GLU A 273 26.79 -0.10 -15.37
CA GLU A 273 26.32 1.15 -16.02
C GLU A 273 24.85 1.49 -15.68
N ILE A 274 24.40 1.10 -14.47
CA ILE A 274 23.07 1.39 -13.99
C ILE A 274 23.06 2.85 -13.52
N SER A 275 22.35 3.72 -14.23
CA SER A 275 22.22 5.10 -13.83
C SER A 275 21.63 5.21 -12.44
N HIS A 276 22.19 6.10 -11.60
CA HIS A 276 21.64 6.42 -10.30
C HIS A 276 20.25 7.06 -10.50
N PHE A 277 19.19 6.27 -10.39
CA PHE A 277 17.85 6.80 -10.33
C PHE A 277 17.69 7.51 -8.98
N ASN A 278 17.71 8.82 -9.00
CA ASN A 278 17.24 9.60 -7.87
C ASN A 278 15.72 9.39 -7.80
N PHE A 279 15.30 8.38 -7.03
CA PHE A 279 13.92 8.33 -6.55
C PHE A 279 13.78 9.43 -5.50
N ILE A 280 13.36 10.60 -5.97
CA ILE A 280 12.99 11.74 -5.14
C ILE A 280 11.66 11.46 -4.46
#